data_2cde7c6501656a0afec494f20bc8a087
#
_entry.id   2cde7c6501656a0afec494f20bc8a087
#
_cell.length_a   1.000
_cell.length_b   1.000
_cell.length_c   1.000
_cell.angle_alpha   90.00
_cell.angle_beta   90.00
_cell.angle_gamma   90.00
#
_symmetry.space_group_name_H-M   'P 1'
#
loop_
_entity.id
_entity.type
_entity.pdbx_description
1 polymer ?
#
loop_
_entity_poly.entity_id
_entity_poly.type
_entity_poly.pdbx_seq_one_letter_code
_entity_poly.pdbx_strand_id
1 'polypeptide(L)'
;LGEDISLITIKRALSGMTGEGILISAGSGRSTSYNISVVGRVFAEIDAKKYCSVDPDKRYGLDRYNFDLFAALPSDIFTESELKILNDATIEYERRAKNLPPTIQKKELERLIIELSWKSSKIEGNTYTLLDTEKLILENKEASGHDKKETQMILNHKDAFNFVRENSAQFKTITKKNLEELHAILVKDLS
;
A
#
# COMPACT_ATOMS: atom_id res chain seq x y z
N LEU A 1 -38.32 -3.10 0.95
CA LEU A 1 -37.17 -3.37 0.12
C LEU A 1 -37.41 -4.64 -0.68
N GLY A 2 -38.06 -4.64 -1.79
CA GLY A 2 -38.30 -5.80 -2.59
C GLY A 2 -38.86 -5.36 -3.93
N GLU A 3 -37.98 -4.91 -4.83
CA GLU A 3 -38.28 -5.04 -6.23
C GLU A 3 -38.22 -6.53 -6.55
N ASP A 4 -39.29 -7.10 -7.10
CA ASP A 4 -39.35 -8.49 -7.57
C ASP A 4 -38.40 -8.67 -8.76
N ILE A 5 -37.13 -8.96 -8.46
CA ILE A 5 -36.12 -9.24 -9.48
C ILE A 5 -36.44 -10.61 -10.10
N SER A 6 -36.63 -10.67 -11.42
CA SER A 6 -36.93 -11.91 -12.11
C SER A 6 -35.80 -12.94 -11.99
N LEU A 7 -36.13 -14.22 -11.91
CA LEU A 7 -35.13 -15.31 -11.88
C LEU A 7 -34.20 -15.29 -13.11
N ILE A 8 -34.69 -14.80 -14.26
CA ILE A 8 -33.86 -14.66 -15.46
C ILE A 8 -32.80 -13.60 -15.27
N THR A 9 -33.15 -12.47 -14.65
CA THR A 9 -32.22 -11.38 -14.35
C THR A 9 -31.12 -11.84 -13.36
N ILE A 10 -31.53 -12.56 -12.30
CA ILE A 10 -30.57 -13.13 -11.33
C ILE A 10 -29.62 -14.12 -12.01
N LYS A 11 -30.13 -15.04 -12.81
CA LYS A 11 -29.27 -16.02 -13.52
C LYS A 11 -28.29 -15.33 -14.48
N ARG A 12 -28.73 -14.29 -15.19
CA ARG A 12 -27.87 -13.53 -16.11
C ARG A 12 -26.73 -12.83 -15.33
N ALA A 13 -27.05 -12.19 -14.20
CA ALA A 13 -26.08 -11.55 -13.36
C ALA A 13 -25.05 -12.56 -12.80
N LEU A 14 -25.49 -13.68 -12.25
CA LEU A 14 -24.63 -14.74 -11.75
C LEU A 14 -23.74 -15.34 -12.85
N SER A 15 -24.27 -15.54 -14.05
CA SER A 15 -23.50 -16.02 -15.20
C SER A 15 -22.45 -14.99 -15.66
N GLY A 16 -22.83 -13.70 -15.69
CA GLY A 16 -21.87 -12.61 -16.00
C GLY A 16 -20.73 -12.57 -15.00
N MET A 17 -21.03 -12.50 -13.70
CA MET A 17 -20.02 -12.49 -12.63
C MET A 17 -19.13 -13.74 -12.63
N THR A 18 -19.68 -14.91 -13.06
CA THR A 18 -18.86 -16.12 -13.20
C THR A 18 -17.94 -16.01 -14.41
N GLY A 19 -18.42 -15.46 -15.52
CA GLY A 19 -17.62 -15.21 -16.71
C GLY A 19 -16.49 -14.20 -16.49
N GLU A 20 -16.71 -13.23 -15.61
CA GLU A 20 -15.72 -12.23 -15.18
C GLU A 20 -14.76 -12.77 -14.08
N GLY A 21 -14.95 -14.00 -13.64
CA GLY A 21 -14.13 -14.61 -12.59
C GLY A 21 -14.42 -14.09 -11.18
N ILE A 22 -15.46 -13.28 -10.99
CA ILE A 22 -15.88 -12.76 -9.66
C ILE A 22 -16.51 -13.87 -8.81
N LEU A 23 -17.26 -14.77 -9.44
CA LEU A 23 -17.87 -15.93 -8.80
C LEU A 23 -17.30 -17.24 -9.34
N ILE A 24 -17.31 -18.25 -8.49
CA ILE A 24 -17.03 -19.65 -8.84
C ILE A 24 -18.35 -20.41 -8.71
N SER A 25 -18.73 -21.12 -9.75
CA SER A 25 -19.89 -22.02 -9.68
C SER A 25 -19.47 -23.45 -9.36
N ALA A 26 -20.23 -24.14 -8.51
CA ALA A 26 -20.07 -25.54 -8.18
C ALA A 26 -21.40 -26.28 -8.34
N GLY A 27 -21.35 -27.54 -8.73
CA GLY A 27 -22.53 -28.37 -9.00
C GLY A 27 -23.08 -28.17 -10.41
N SER A 28 -24.24 -28.78 -10.68
CA SER A 28 -24.91 -28.70 -11.99
C SER A 28 -26.42 -28.67 -11.84
N GLY A 29 -27.11 -28.03 -12.81
CA GLY A 29 -28.56 -27.98 -12.84
C GLY A 29 -29.16 -27.32 -11.60
N ARG A 30 -30.03 -28.03 -10.89
CA ARG A 30 -30.74 -27.50 -9.71
C ARG A 30 -29.85 -27.41 -8.46
N SER A 31 -28.69 -28.07 -8.44
CA SER A 31 -27.72 -28.04 -7.33
C SER A 31 -26.57 -27.06 -7.56
N THR A 32 -26.69 -26.19 -8.56
CA THR A 32 -25.65 -25.16 -8.80
C THR A 32 -25.63 -24.18 -7.65
N SER A 33 -24.47 -24.03 -7.03
CA SER A 33 -24.18 -23.01 -6.02
C SER A 33 -23.11 -22.06 -6.54
N TYR A 34 -23.10 -20.84 -6.00
CA TYR A 34 -22.14 -19.81 -6.36
C TYR A 34 -21.41 -19.34 -5.11
N ASN A 35 -20.09 -19.27 -5.18
CA ASN A 35 -19.26 -18.74 -4.15
C ASN A 35 -18.42 -17.58 -4.71
N ILE A 36 -18.10 -16.60 -3.88
CA ILE A 36 -17.21 -15.52 -4.29
C ILE A 36 -15.81 -16.10 -4.52
N SER A 37 -15.20 -15.76 -5.65
CA SER A 37 -13.80 -16.12 -5.95
C SER A 37 -12.83 -15.30 -5.14
N VAL A 38 -11.51 -15.63 -5.19
CA VAL A 38 -10.48 -14.79 -4.60
C VAL A 38 -10.42 -13.42 -5.29
N VAL A 39 -10.52 -13.38 -6.61
CA VAL A 39 -10.60 -12.13 -7.40
C VAL A 39 -11.82 -11.31 -6.99
N GLY A 40 -12.99 -11.94 -6.87
CA GLY A 40 -14.20 -11.26 -6.44
C GLY A 40 -14.09 -10.65 -5.03
N ARG A 41 -13.34 -11.28 -4.12
CA ARG A 41 -13.08 -10.71 -2.79
C ARG A 41 -12.19 -9.48 -2.84
N VAL A 42 -11.23 -9.42 -3.77
CA VAL A 42 -10.33 -8.27 -3.93
C VAL A 42 -11.06 -7.09 -4.55
N PHE A 43 -11.89 -7.33 -5.56
CA PHE A 43 -12.56 -6.28 -6.33
C PHE A 43 -14.02 -6.01 -5.92
N ALA A 44 -14.55 -6.71 -4.90
CA ALA A 44 -15.88 -6.44 -4.39
C ALA A 44 -15.96 -5.01 -3.84
N GLU A 45 -16.97 -4.26 -4.24
CA GLU A 45 -17.28 -2.99 -3.61
C GLU A 45 -17.58 -3.21 -2.14
N ILE A 46 -16.78 -2.58 -1.27
CA ILE A 46 -16.95 -2.60 0.17
C ILE A 46 -17.40 -1.21 0.61
N ASP A 47 -18.55 -1.14 1.29
CA ASP A 47 -18.91 0.07 2.04
C ASP A 47 -17.91 0.25 3.19
N ALA A 48 -16.84 0.99 2.92
CA ALA A 48 -15.75 1.22 3.86
C ALA A 48 -16.26 1.86 5.17
N LYS A 49 -17.24 2.75 5.10
CA LYS A 49 -17.82 3.40 6.28
C LYS A 49 -18.55 2.38 7.16
N LYS A 50 -19.36 1.52 6.55
CA LYS A 50 -20.07 0.45 7.26
C LYS A 50 -19.08 -0.57 7.84
N TYR A 51 -18.08 -0.99 7.04
CA TYR A 51 -17.06 -1.92 7.48
C TYR A 51 -16.25 -1.37 8.67
N CYS A 52 -15.80 -0.12 8.59
CA CYS A 52 -15.02 0.52 9.65
C CYS A 52 -15.85 0.86 10.90
N SER A 53 -17.18 0.94 10.82
CA SER A 53 -18.05 1.13 11.98
C SER A 53 -18.18 -0.11 12.85
N VAL A 54 -17.82 -1.28 12.34
CA VAL A 54 -17.77 -2.53 13.11
C VAL A 54 -16.49 -2.57 13.94
N ASP A 55 -16.59 -3.04 15.19
CA ASP A 55 -15.44 -3.29 16.05
C ASP A 55 -14.40 -4.16 15.32
N PRO A 56 -13.09 -3.81 15.32
CA PRO A 56 -12.05 -4.56 14.64
C PRO A 56 -12.09 -6.07 14.87
N ASP A 57 -12.31 -6.49 16.10
CA ASP A 57 -12.36 -7.91 16.50
C ASP A 57 -13.62 -8.65 15.99
N LYS A 58 -14.60 -7.91 15.53
CA LYS A 58 -15.86 -8.44 14.98
C LYS A 58 -15.97 -8.30 13.46
N ARG A 59 -14.95 -7.73 12.81
CA ARG A 59 -14.95 -7.58 11.37
C ARG A 59 -14.74 -8.93 10.71
N TYR A 60 -15.43 -9.14 9.59
CA TYR A 60 -15.18 -10.29 8.74
C TYR A 60 -13.74 -10.24 8.21
N GLY A 61 -13.02 -11.32 8.37
CA GLY A 61 -11.65 -11.49 7.88
C GLY A 61 -11.18 -12.92 8.07
N LEU A 62 -9.99 -13.21 7.57
CA LEU A 62 -9.28 -14.45 7.86
C LEU A 62 -8.32 -14.18 9.03
N ASP A 63 -8.13 -15.17 9.92
CA ASP A 63 -7.20 -15.07 11.05
C ASP A 63 -5.73 -15.04 10.62
N ARG A 64 -5.46 -15.22 9.34
CA ARG A 64 -4.14 -15.23 8.74
C ARG A 64 -4.17 -14.65 7.33
N TYR A 65 -3.00 -14.18 6.89
CA TYR A 65 -2.82 -13.68 5.53
C TYR A 65 -3.11 -14.78 4.48
N ASN A 66 -3.87 -14.43 3.46
CA ASN A 66 -4.19 -15.32 2.35
C ASN A 66 -3.21 -15.13 1.19
N PHE A 67 -2.21 -16.00 1.10
CA PHE A 67 -1.20 -15.94 0.04
C PHE A 67 -1.75 -16.26 -1.36
N ASP A 68 -2.91 -16.93 -1.46
CA ASP A 68 -3.55 -17.24 -2.75
C ASP A 68 -4.02 -15.97 -3.47
N LEU A 69 -4.14 -14.84 -2.75
CA LEU A 69 -4.47 -13.54 -3.35
C LEU A 69 -3.47 -13.13 -4.43
N PHE A 70 -2.17 -13.36 -4.23
CA PHE A 70 -1.15 -12.97 -5.21
C PHE A 70 -1.28 -13.71 -6.54
N ALA A 71 -1.60 -15.00 -6.49
CA ALA A 71 -1.81 -15.80 -7.70
C ALA A 71 -3.11 -15.42 -8.44
N ALA A 72 -4.06 -14.82 -7.73
CA ALA A 72 -5.36 -14.44 -8.26
C ALA A 72 -5.43 -12.97 -8.72
N LEU A 73 -4.46 -12.15 -8.36
CA LEU A 73 -4.40 -10.76 -8.82
C LEU A 73 -4.08 -10.72 -10.32
N PRO A 74 -4.86 -9.99 -11.14
CA PRO A 74 -4.50 -9.77 -12.53
C PRO A 74 -3.22 -8.93 -12.61
N SER A 75 -2.49 -9.06 -13.72
CA SER A 75 -1.29 -8.27 -13.98
C SER A 75 -1.58 -6.77 -14.15
N ASP A 76 -2.79 -6.44 -14.54
CA ASP A 76 -3.32 -5.13 -14.87
C ASP A 76 -4.40 -4.70 -13.84
N ILE A 77 -3.98 -4.44 -12.62
CA ILE A 77 -4.88 -3.98 -11.55
C ILE A 77 -5.31 -2.52 -11.67
N PHE A 78 -4.64 -1.74 -12.50
CA PHE A 78 -4.97 -0.35 -12.78
C PHE A 78 -5.69 -0.18 -14.10
N THR A 79 -6.72 0.65 -14.12
CA THR A 79 -7.38 1.07 -15.34
C THR A 79 -6.47 1.96 -16.19
N GLU A 80 -6.73 2.07 -17.49
CA GLU A 80 -5.98 2.98 -18.38
C GLU A 80 -6.01 4.44 -17.91
N SER A 81 -7.15 4.88 -17.34
CA SER A 81 -7.28 6.23 -16.80
C SER A 81 -6.41 6.46 -15.57
N GLU A 82 -6.28 5.47 -14.67
CA GLU A 82 -5.39 5.53 -13.51
C GLU A 82 -3.93 5.52 -13.92
N LEU A 83 -3.55 4.63 -14.85
CA LEU A 83 -2.20 4.60 -15.42
C LEU A 83 -1.83 5.92 -16.09
N LYS A 84 -2.78 6.55 -16.80
CA LYS A 84 -2.58 7.85 -17.40
C LYS A 84 -2.28 8.92 -16.35
N ILE A 85 -3.03 8.97 -15.26
CA ILE A 85 -2.80 9.93 -14.14
C ILE A 85 -1.39 9.74 -13.56
N LEU A 86 -0.98 8.48 -13.32
CA LEU A 86 0.35 8.17 -12.79
C LEU A 86 1.48 8.58 -13.78
N ASN A 87 1.29 8.30 -15.06
CA ASN A 87 2.25 8.69 -16.09
C ASN A 87 2.35 10.20 -16.26
N ASP A 88 1.23 10.90 -16.31
CA ASP A 88 1.20 12.38 -16.42
C ASP A 88 1.91 13.03 -15.22
N ALA A 89 1.70 12.51 -14.01
CA ALA A 89 2.41 12.97 -12.81
C ALA A 89 3.93 12.73 -12.89
N THR A 90 4.34 11.57 -13.41
CA THR A 90 5.76 11.24 -13.62
C THR A 90 6.41 12.17 -14.64
N ILE A 91 5.78 12.39 -15.78
CA ILE A 91 6.27 13.29 -16.83
C ILE A 91 6.41 14.73 -16.29
N GLU A 92 5.42 15.21 -15.53
CA GLU A 92 5.48 16.55 -14.95
C GLU A 92 6.59 16.67 -13.90
N TYR A 93 6.80 15.64 -13.08
CA TYR A 93 7.94 15.58 -12.16
C TYR A 93 9.28 15.67 -12.90
N GLU A 94 9.48 14.83 -13.93
CA GLU A 94 10.71 14.84 -14.72
C GLU A 94 10.96 16.19 -15.40
N ARG A 95 9.90 16.83 -15.94
CA ARG A 95 9.98 18.15 -16.54
C ARG A 95 10.46 19.21 -15.55
N ARG A 96 9.95 19.17 -14.32
CA ARG A 96 10.35 20.10 -13.24
C ARG A 96 11.75 19.81 -12.75
N ALA A 97 12.05 18.55 -12.48
CA ALA A 97 13.33 18.12 -11.93
C ALA A 97 14.50 18.42 -12.87
N LYS A 98 14.31 18.22 -14.19
CA LYS A 98 15.35 18.46 -15.21
C LYS A 98 15.91 19.89 -15.22
N ASN A 99 15.09 20.87 -14.84
CA ASN A 99 15.45 22.28 -14.89
C ASN A 99 15.93 22.83 -13.53
N LEU A 100 15.97 22.03 -12.48
CA LEU A 100 16.41 22.47 -11.17
C LEU A 100 17.95 22.37 -11.05
N PRO A 101 18.60 23.41 -10.49
CA PRO A 101 20.00 23.32 -10.14
C PRO A 101 20.28 22.13 -9.19
N PRO A 102 21.43 21.44 -9.31
CA PRO A 102 21.74 20.28 -8.46
C PRO A 102 21.64 20.56 -6.96
N THR A 103 21.98 21.76 -6.53
CA THR A 103 21.87 22.22 -5.13
C THR A 103 20.41 22.27 -4.65
N ILE A 104 19.49 22.67 -5.52
CA ILE A 104 18.07 22.70 -5.20
C ILE A 104 17.51 21.28 -5.18
N GLN A 105 17.87 20.46 -6.18
CA GLN A 105 17.46 19.04 -6.20
C GLN A 105 17.88 18.33 -4.91
N LYS A 106 19.12 18.57 -4.43
CA LYS A 106 19.61 18.00 -3.19
C LYS A 106 18.78 18.44 -1.99
N LYS A 107 18.46 19.75 -1.88
CA LYS A 107 17.65 20.27 -0.78
C LYS A 107 16.22 19.74 -0.78
N GLU A 108 15.59 19.63 -1.95
CA GLU A 108 14.25 19.05 -2.05
C GLU A 108 14.24 17.55 -1.67
N LEU A 109 15.29 16.82 -2.02
CA LEU A 109 15.46 15.43 -1.62
C LEU A 109 15.66 15.30 -0.11
N GLU A 110 16.50 16.13 0.49
CA GLU A 110 16.72 16.16 1.96
C GLU A 110 15.39 16.45 2.67
N ARG A 111 14.63 17.43 2.18
CA ARG A 111 13.30 17.75 2.73
C ARG A 111 12.34 16.56 2.62
N LEU A 112 12.30 15.90 1.46
CA LEU A 112 11.47 14.71 1.26
C LEU A 112 11.83 13.59 2.25
N ILE A 113 13.12 13.32 2.46
CA ILE A 113 13.59 12.31 3.39
C ILE A 113 13.15 12.65 4.83
N ILE A 114 13.29 13.90 5.24
CA ILE A 114 12.88 14.36 6.57
C ILE A 114 11.38 14.18 6.77
N GLU A 115 10.57 14.69 5.84
CA GLU A 115 9.11 14.59 5.92
C GLU A 115 8.61 13.14 5.88
N LEU A 116 9.20 12.29 5.03
CA LEU A 116 8.85 10.89 4.92
C LEU A 116 9.19 10.15 6.21
N SER A 117 10.43 10.31 6.72
CA SER A 117 10.87 9.65 7.94
C SER A 117 10.01 10.06 9.14
N TRP A 118 9.70 11.35 9.26
CA TRP A 118 8.82 11.85 10.31
C TRP A 118 7.39 11.29 10.21
N LYS A 119 6.76 11.38 9.02
CA LYS A 119 5.37 10.94 8.82
C LYS A 119 5.23 9.43 9.02
N SER A 120 6.15 8.65 8.48
CA SER A 120 6.13 7.19 8.62
C SER A 120 6.29 6.78 10.09
N SER A 121 7.30 7.33 10.78
CA SER A 121 7.50 7.04 12.20
C SER A 121 6.31 7.47 13.05
N LYS A 122 5.68 8.61 12.73
CA LYS A 122 4.51 9.10 13.46
C LYS A 122 3.29 8.18 13.33
N ILE A 123 3.08 7.55 12.19
CA ILE A 123 2.02 6.54 11.98
C ILE A 123 2.26 5.34 12.92
N GLU A 124 3.51 5.02 13.21
CA GLU A 124 3.92 3.94 14.11
C GLU A 124 3.97 4.35 15.59
N GLY A 125 3.49 5.55 15.92
CA GLY A 125 3.37 6.04 17.30
C GLY A 125 4.55 6.89 17.80
N ASN A 126 5.54 7.22 16.95
CA ASN A 126 6.66 8.09 17.31
C ASN A 126 6.17 9.50 17.66
N THR A 127 6.76 10.09 18.68
CA THR A 127 6.34 11.39 19.23
C THR A 127 7.21 12.57 18.80
N TYR A 128 8.29 12.33 18.03
CA TYR A 128 9.12 13.40 17.47
C TYR A 128 8.32 14.41 16.66
N THR A 129 8.69 15.68 16.79
CA THR A 129 8.17 16.72 15.90
C THR A 129 8.93 16.74 14.57
N LEU A 130 8.39 17.40 13.56
CA LEU A 130 9.10 17.58 12.29
C LEU A 130 10.44 18.30 12.48
N LEU A 131 10.47 19.33 13.36
CA LEU A 131 11.68 20.10 13.65
C LEU A 131 12.74 19.26 14.36
N ASP A 132 12.34 18.40 15.29
CA ASP A 132 13.28 17.50 15.98
C ASP A 132 13.82 16.43 15.02
N THR A 133 12.98 15.93 14.13
CA THR A 133 13.39 15.01 13.06
C THR A 133 14.38 15.67 12.09
N GLU A 134 14.17 16.93 11.74
CA GLU A 134 15.09 17.71 10.91
C GLU A 134 16.45 17.86 11.57
N LYS A 135 16.51 18.26 12.84
CA LYS A 135 17.75 18.36 13.62
C LYS A 135 18.46 17.02 13.75
N LEU A 136 17.71 15.94 13.98
CA LEU A 136 18.27 14.60 14.06
C LEU A 136 18.91 14.18 12.73
N ILE A 137 18.24 14.39 11.62
CA ILE A 137 18.72 13.95 10.30
C ILE A 137 19.87 14.79 9.78
N LEU A 138 19.81 16.13 9.96
CA LEU A 138 20.79 17.06 9.41
C LEU A 138 21.99 17.31 10.35
N GLU A 139 21.73 17.36 11.66
CA GLU A 139 22.73 17.76 12.66
C GLU A 139 23.17 16.60 13.58
N ASN A 140 22.53 15.44 13.43
CA ASN A 140 22.71 14.27 14.29
C ASN A 140 22.45 14.57 15.78
N LYS A 141 21.48 15.46 16.06
CA LYS A 141 21.07 15.87 17.40
C LYS A 141 19.79 15.16 17.80
N GLU A 142 19.90 14.32 18.82
CA GLU A 142 18.74 13.69 19.44
C GLU A 142 17.91 14.71 20.23
N ALA A 143 16.59 14.62 20.16
CA ALA A 143 15.71 15.44 20.96
C ALA A 143 15.60 14.86 22.38
N SER A 144 15.61 15.75 23.39
CA SER A 144 15.46 15.35 24.78
C SER A 144 14.03 14.91 25.09
N GLY A 145 13.87 13.90 25.96
CA GLY A 145 12.58 13.42 26.41
C GLY A 145 11.93 12.36 25.52
N HIS A 146 12.63 11.88 24.52
CA HIS A 146 12.19 10.78 23.64
C HIS A 146 12.93 9.48 23.92
N ASP A 147 12.31 8.34 23.61
CA ASP A 147 12.94 7.04 23.69
C ASP A 147 14.00 6.89 22.58
N LYS A 148 15.08 6.16 22.88
CA LYS A 148 16.08 5.80 21.88
C LYS A 148 15.51 5.01 20.71
N LYS A 149 14.47 4.21 20.93
CA LYS A 149 13.76 3.51 19.85
C LYS A 149 13.08 4.48 18.90
N GLU A 150 12.53 5.58 19.41
CA GLU A 150 11.91 6.61 18.55
C GLU A 150 12.95 7.27 17.65
N THR A 151 14.14 7.60 18.20
CA THR A 151 15.28 8.10 17.43
C THR A 151 15.72 7.10 16.36
N GLN A 152 15.89 5.84 16.76
CA GLN A 152 16.32 4.77 15.85
C GLN A 152 15.30 4.54 14.72
N MET A 153 14.02 4.57 15.03
CA MET A 153 12.95 4.44 14.03
C MET A 153 13.06 5.48 12.91
N ILE A 154 13.27 6.75 13.26
CA ILE A 154 13.45 7.84 12.29
C ILE A 154 14.70 7.58 11.41
N LEU A 155 15.81 7.18 12.02
CA LEU A 155 17.04 6.89 11.29
C LEU A 155 16.88 5.68 10.37
N ASN A 156 16.16 4.65 10.80
CA ASN A 156 15.83 3.48 9.97
C ASN A 156 15.01 3.87 8.74
N HIS A 157 14.01 4.73 8.88
CA HIS A 157 13.23 5.22 7.72
C HIS A 157 14.10 6.01 6.74
N LYS A 158 14.98 6.88 7.24
CA LYS A 158 15.96 7.59 6.41
C LYS A 158 16.86 6.61 5.65
N ASP A 159 17.39 5.61 6.36
CA ASP A 159 18.33 4.64 5.78
C ASP A 159 17.62 3.73 4.77
N ALA A 160 16.38 3.32 5.05
CA ALA A 160 15.54 2.55 4.14
C ALA A 160 15.25 3.33 2.84
N PHE A 161 14.93 4.62 2.93
CA PHE A 161 14.74 5.46 1.75
C PHE A 161 16.01 5.57 0.91
N ASN A 162 17.16 5.83 1.55
CA ASN A 162 18.45 5.90 0.86
C ASN A 162 18.81 4.57 0.20
N PHE A 163 18.58 3.45 0.88
CA PHE A 163 18.79 2.11 0.33
C PHE A 163 17.99 1.88 -0.95
N VAL A 164 16.70 2.18 -0.96
CA VAL A 164 15.86 2.06 -2.17
C VAL A 164 16.37 2.97 -3.28
N ARG A 165 16.72 4.20 -2.97
CA ARG A 165 17.23 5.17 -3.96
C ARG A 165 18.54 4.71 -4.60
N GLU A 166 19.49 4.27 -3.78
CA GLU A 166 20.83 3.84 -4.23
C GLU A 166 20.77 2.53 -5.00
N ASN A 167 19.80 1.67 -4.69
CA ASN A 167 19.59 0.39 -5.32
C ASN A 167 18.34 0.38 -6.24
N SER A 168 17.96 1.53 -6.79
CA SER A 168 16.73 1.71 -7.58
C SER A 168 16.59 0.70 -8.74
N ALA A 169 17.68 0.24 -9.33
CA ALA A 169 17.68 -0.78 -10.37
C ALA A 169 17.14 -2.13 -9.88
N GLN A 170 17.40 -2.50 -8.61
CA GLN A 170 16.90 -3.75 -8.00
C GLN A 170 15.39 -3.66 -7.72
N PHE A 171 14.88 -2.45 -7.45
CA PHE A 171 13.47 -2.20 -7.14
C PHE A 171 12.58 -1.99 -8.36
N LYS A 172 13.11 -2.08 -9.59
CA LYS A 172 12.29 -2.12 -10.82
C LYS A 172 11.36 -3.33 -10.84
N THR A 173 11.77 -4.43 -10.21
CA THR A 173 10.93 -5.60 -9.97
C THR A 173 10.93 -5.88 -8.49
N ILE A 174 9.76 -5.81 -7.87
CA ILE A 174 9.61 -6.10 -6.45
C ILE A 174 9.68 -7.61 -6.24
N THR A 175 10.65 -8.07 -5.46
CA THR A 175 10.82 -9.47 -5.07
C THR A 175 10.71 -9.62 -3.56
N LYS A 176 10.40 -10.84 -3.10
CA LYS A 176 10.40 -11.15 -1.66
C LYS A 176 11.73 -10.75 -1.01
N LYS A 177 12.84 -11.06 -1.65
CA LYS A 177 14.18 -10.71 -1.15
C LYS A 177 14.36 -9.22 -0.95
N ASN A 178 13.98 -8.38 -1.93
CA ASN A 178 14.08 -6.92 -1.81
C ASN A 178 13.24 -6.38 -0.64
N LEU A 179 12.04 -6.95 -0.44
CA LEU A 179 11.17 -6.55 0.68
C LEU A 179 11.74 -6.97 2.02
N GLU A 180 12.33 -8.17 2.13
CA GLU A 180 12.96 -8.64 3.35
C GLU A 180 14.21 -7.80 3.71
N GLU A 181 15.04 -7.45 2.72
CA GLU A 181 16.20 -6.55 2.91
C GLU A 181 15.75 -5.16 3.38
N LEU A 182 14.73 -4.58 2.76
CA LEU A 182 14.18 -3.29 3.16
C LEU A 182 13.57 -3.35 4.56
N HIS A 183 12.81 -4.39 4.87
CA HIS A 183 12.22 -4.59 6.20
C HIS A 183 13.30 -4.72 7.28
N ALA A 184 14.39 -5.46 7.01
CA ALA A 184 15.48 -5.61 7.96
C ALA A 184 16.13 -4.24 8.34
N ILE A 185 16.19 -3.29 7.39
CA ILE A 185 16.65 -1.92 7.67
C ILE A 185 15.63 -1.19 8.56
N LEU A 186 14.33 -1.29 8.24
CA LEU A 186 13.27 -0.59 8.98
C LEU A 186 13.17 -1.02 10.44
N VAL A 187 13.44 -2.29 10.76
CA VAL A 187 13.32 -2.85 12.12
C VAL A 187 14.64 -2.94 12.87
N LYS A 188 15.73 -2.47 12.27
CA LYS A 188 17.05 -2.54 12.87
C LYS A 188 17.08 -1.88 14.26
N ASP A 189 17.57 -2.62 15.26
CA ASP A 189 17.75 -2.15 16.65
C ASP A 189 16.45 -1.65 17.32
N LEU A 190 15.26 -2.08 16.85
CA LEU A 190 13.97 -1.76 17.46
C LEU A 190 13.41 -2.87 18.36
N SER A 191 14.01 -4.04 18.36
CA SER A 191 13.60 -5.19 19.19
C SER A 191 14.17 -5.14 20.61
#